data_2812db26cbeed7f0fbbfab5f22685fc3
#
_entry.id   2812db26cbeed7f0fbbfab5f22685fc3
#
_cell.length_a   1.000
_cell.length_b   1.000
_cell.length_c   1.000
_cell.angle_alpha   90.00
_cell.angle_beta   90.00
_cell.angle_gamma   90.00
#
_symmetry.space_group_name_H-M   'P 1'
#
loop_
_entity.id
_entity.type
_entity.pdbx_description
1 polymer ?
#
loop_
_entity_poly.entity_id
_entity_poly.type
_entity_poly.pdbx_seq_one_letter_code
_entity_poly.pdbx_strand_id
1 'polypeptide(L)'
;GFDKPTVIVTQGYQVEKNREQELTELLNANQLNIEHRFFGESLPDSLNYNYLNLKQATADIHHIRQLFDQIYSHKWISTGISKGGSTTIFYRYYYPDDVDVSVPYVAPINRELEEKRLYRFLDTIGSDECREKIRSFQLRVLSNRDQALPLLKFYSLGGKFEYTYLSFEEAFEYTVLEYPFSFWQYANDCDAIPDESATVEEML
;
A
#
# COMPACT_ATOMS: atom_id res chain seq x y z
N GLY A 1 28.05 -8.84 -5.43
CA GLY A 1 29.00 -9.56 -6.33
C GLY A 1 28.25 -10.53 -7.23
N PHE A 2 28.83 -10.92 -8.34
CA PHE A 2 28.15 -11.76 -9.35
C PHE A 2 27.86 -13.18 -8.86
N ASP A 3 28.50 -13.60 -7.79
CA ASP A 3 28.40 -14.90 -7.12
C ASP A 3 27.43 -14.89 -5.90
N LYS A 4 26.74 -13.78 -5.68
CA LYS A 4 25.76 -13.63 -4.59
C LYS A 4 24.35 -13.88 -5.09
N PRO A 5 23.41 -14.25 -4.20
CA PRO A 5 22.00 -14.26 -4.52
C PRO A 5 21.53 -12.90 -5.00
N THR A 6 20.46 -12.86 -5.76
CA THR A 6 19.83 -11.61 -6.20
C THR A 6 18.39 -11.53 -5.72
N VAL A 7 18.07 -10.45 -5.03
CA VAL A 7 16.71 -10.14 -4.56
C VAL A 7 16.04 -9.19 -5.56
N ILE A 8 14.95 -9.64 -6.16
CA ILE A 8 14.03 -8.79 -6.92
C ILE A 8 13.03 -8.20 -5.94
N VAL A 9 13.06 -6.89 -5.77
CA VAL A 9 12.06 -6.15 -5.01
C VAL A 9 10.99 -5.69 -5.98
N THR A 10 9.84 -6.37 -5.94
CA THR A 10 8.68 -6.02 -6.75
C THR A 10 7.93 -4.88 -6.09
N GLN A 11 7.77 -3.79 -6.81
CA GLN A 11 6.98 -2.66 -6.31
C GLN A 11 5.50 -2.80 -6.65
N GLY A 12 4.66 -2.14 -5.86
CA GLY A 12 3.27 -1.94 -6.20
C GLY A 12 3.03 -0.62 -6.92
N TYR A 13 3.99 0.31 -6.81
CA TYR A 13 3.91 1.71 -7.23
C TYR A 13 5.26 2.18 -7.77
N GLN A 14 5.57 3.48 -7.64
CA GLN A 14 6.86 4.06 -7.99
C GLN A 14 8.01 3.61 -7.06
N VAL A 15 9.22 3.77 -7.55
CA VAL A 15 10.45 3.64 -6.76
C VAL A 15 10.90 5.03 -6.31
N GLU A 16 10.54 5.43 -5.11
CA GLU A 16 10.97 6.73 -4.59
C GLU A 16 12.45 6.78 -4.26
N LYS A 17 12.97 5.70 -3.67
CA LYS A 17 14.37 5.59 -3.25
C LYS A 17 14.84 4.14 -3.37
N ASN A 18 16.06 3.96 -3.85
CA ASN A 18 16.71 2.65 -3.82
C ASN A 18 17.26 2.37 -2.41
N ARG A 19 16.37 1.91 -1.52
CA ARG A 19 16.74 1.48 -0.17
C ARG A 19 17.05 0.00 -0.17
N GLU A 20 18.10 -0.39 0.52
CA GLU A 20 18.38 -1.79 0.77
C GLU A 20 17.27 -2.40 1.62
N GLN A 21 16.75 -3.54 1.19
CA GLN A 21 15.70 -4.27 1.88
C GLN A 21 16.31 -5.22 2.92
N GLU A 22 15.59 -5.45 4.03
CA GLU A 22 16.00 -6.36 5.09
C GLU A 22 16.48 -7.71 4.55
N LEU A 23 15.74 -8.30 3.62
CA LEU A 23 16.06 -9.58 3.02
C LEU A 23 17.37 -9.53 2.21
N THR A 24 17.66 -8.40 1.57
CA THR A 24 18.91 -8.17 0.84
C THR A 24 20.10 -8.15 1.80
N GLU A 25 19.96 -7.43 2.91
CA GLU A 25 20.97 -7.34 3.95
C GLU A 25 21.22 -8.71 4.60
N LEU A 26 20.17 -9.39 5.05
CA LEU A 26 20.22 -10.69 5.69
C LEU A 26 20.93 -11.76 4.83
N LEU A 27 20.70 -11.73 3.52
CA LEU A 27 21.29 -12.67 2.57
C LEU A 27 22.62 -12.20 1.99
N ASN A 28 23.08 -10.99 2.33
CA ASN A 28 24.22 -10.33 1.69
C ASN A 28 24.12 -10.39 0.15
N ALA A 29 22.93 -10.12 -0.36
CA ALA A 29 22.53 -10.31 -1.74
C ALA A 29 22.76 -9.08 -2.62
N ASN A 30 22.66 -9.24 -3.94
CA ASN A 30 22.40 -8.12 -4.85
C ASN A 30 20.93 -7.73 -4.76
N GLN A 31 20.58 -6.50 -5.17
CA GLN A 31 19.19 -6.05 -5.21
C GLN A 31 18.84 -5.44 -6.55
N LEU A 32 17.70 -5.84 -7.10
CA LEU A 32 17.03 -5.20 -8.22
C LEU A 32 15.70 -4.66 -7.74
N ASN A 33 15.55 -3.35 -7.70
CA ASN A 33 14.31 -2.69 -7.32
C ASN A 33 13.54 -2.32 -8.59
N ILE A 34 12.38 -2.95 -8.82
CA ILE A 34 11.64 -2.82 -10.08
C ILE A 34 10.39 -1.99 -9.85
N GLU A 35 10.35 -0.82 -10.48
CA GLU A 35 9.17 0.04 -10.50
C GLU A 35 8.00 -0.62 -11.23
N HIS A 36 6.80 -0.43 -10.70
CA HIS A 36 5.60 -0.97 -11.33
C HIS A 36 5.21 -0.11 -12.54
N ARG A 37 4.82 -0.77 -13.65
CA ARG A 37 4.29 -0.06 -14.83
C ARG A 37 3.18 0.92 -14.45
N PHE A 38 3.07 2.03 -15.16
CA PHE A 38 2.15 3.15 -14.95
C PHE A 38 2.38 3.96 -13.67
N PHE A 39 3.56 3.81 -13.04
CA PHE A 39 3.95 4.62 -11.89
C PHE A 39 5.33 5.24 -12.10
N GLY A 40 5.58 6.37 -11.45
CA GLY A 40 6.87 7.07 -11.49
C GLY A 40 7.36 7.35 -12.89
N GLU A 41 8.61 6.96 -13.17
CA GLU A 41 9.23 7.09 -14.49
C GLU A 41 8.77 6.01 -15.49
N SER A 42 8.06 4.98 -15.02
CA SER A 42 7.49 3.92 -15.85
C SER A 42 6.09 4.25 -16.39
N LEU A 43 5.76 5.55 -16.44
CA LEU A 43 4.52 6.07 -17.01
C LEU A 43 4.67 6.24 -18.53
N PRO A 44 3.82 5.61 -19.37
CA PRO A 44 3.91 5.78 -20.82
C PRO A 44 3.37 7.14 -21.25
N ASP A 45 3.88 7.67 -22.37
CA ASP A 45 3.43 8.95 -22.97
C ASP A 45 1.93 8.96 -23.31
N SER A 46 1.37 7.79 -23.62
CA SER A 46 -0.05 7.62 -23.90
C SER A 46 -0.64 6.57 -22.96
N LEU A 47 -1.55 7.00 -22.11
CA LEU A 47 -2.17 6.14 -21.11
C LEU A 47 -3.21 5.22 -21.74
N ASN A 48 -2.91 3.91 -21.73
CA ASN A 48 -3.87 2.87 -22.06
C ASN A 48 -3.92 1.85 -20.92
N TYR A 49 -4.87 2.03 -20.03
CA TYR A 49 -5.01 1.19 -18.83
C TYR A 49 -5.34 -0.29 -19.10
N ASN A 50 -5.65 -0.69 -20.34
CA ASN A 50 -5.76 -2.09 -20.72
C ASN A 50 -4.44 -2.87 -20.51
N TYR A 51 -3.31 -2.15 -20.50
CA TYR A 51 -2.00 -2.73 -20.21
C TYR A 51 -1.65 -2.70 -18.71
N LEU A 52 -2.46 -2.07 -17.85
CA LEU A 52 -2.30 -2.11 -16.41
C LEU A 52 -3.04 -3.34 -15.86
N ASN A 53 -2.45 -4.49 -16.06
CA ASN A 53 -2.99 -5.77 -15.59
C ASN A 53 -1.86 -6.68 -15.07
N LEU A 54 -2.23 -7.68 -14.29
CA LEU A 54 -1.29 -8.58 -13.61
C LEU A 54 -0.35 -9.31 -14.58
N LYS A 55 -0.88 -9.79 -15.70
CA LYS A 55 -0.09 -10.52 -16.69
C LYS A 55 1.01 -9.64 -17.30
N GLN A 56 0.68 -8.39 -17.61
CA GLN A 56 1.64 -7.45 -18.18
C GLN A 56 2.68 -7.01 -17.13
N ALA A 57 2.24 -6.69 -15.91
CA ALA A 57 3.15 -6.27 -14.86
C ALA A 57 4.15 -7.37 -14.48
N THR A 58 3.70 -8.62 -14.43
CA THR A 58 4.60 -9.75 -14.15
C THR A 58 5.51 -10.10 -15.33
N ALA A 59 5.05 -9.86 -16.57
CA ALA A 59 5.88 -10.02 -17.76
C ALA A 59 7.05 -9.01 -17.81
N ASP A 60 6.88 -7.80 -17.30
CA ASP A 60 7.97 -6.84 -17.17
C ASP A 60 9.05 -7.37 -16.24
N ILE A 61 8.66 -7.91 -15.09
CA ILE A 61 9.59 -8.47 -14.11
C ILE A 61 10.34 -9.66 -14.72
N HIS A 62 9.62 -10.55 -15.40
CA HIS A 62 10.19 -11.67 -16.12
C HIS A 62 11.24 -11.22 -17.14
N HIS A 63 10.91 -10.23 -17.96
CA HIS A 63 11.84 -9.69 -18.96
C HIS A 63 13.10 -9.10 -18.30
N ILE A 64 12.95 -8.30 -17.25
CA ILE A 64 14.07 -7.74 -16.50
C ILE A 64 14.91 -8.87 -15.90
N ARG A 65 14.30 -9.87 -15.28
CA ARG A 65 14.99 -11.04 -14.73
C ARG A 65 15.83 -11.74 -15.80
N GLN A 66 15.28 -11.97 -17.00
CA GLN A 66 16.01 -12.58 -18.10
C GLN A 66 17.23 -11.75 -18.57
N LEU A 67 17.10 -10.43 -18.62
CA LEU A 67 18.21 -9.55 -18.97
C LEU A 67 19.36 -9.66 -17.96
N PHE A 68 19.04 -9.72 -16.67
CA PHE A 68 20.02 -9.80 -15.59
C PHE A 68 20.53 -11.21 -15.30
N ASP A 69 19.90 -12.27 -15.82
CA ASP A 69 20.37 -13.65 -15.71
C ASP A 69 21.77 -13.85 -16.31
N GLN A 70 22.09 -13.06 -17.32
CA GLN A 70 23.41 -13.06 -17.96
C GLN A 70 24.51 -12.50 -17.04
N ILE A 71 24.12 -11.75 -16.00
CA ILE A 71 25.05 -11.08 -15.07
C ILE A 71 25.07 -11.81 -13.72
N TYR A 72 23.90 -12.20 -13.25
CA TYR A 72 23.69 -12.83 -11.93
C TYR A 72 23.23 -14.27 -12.10
N SER A 73 24.15 -15.20 -12.06
CA SER A 73 23.90 -16.63 -12.32
C SER A 73 23.57 -17.44 -11.07
N HIS A 74 23.45 -16.79 -9.91
CA HIS A 74 23.18 -17.44 -8.62
C HIS A 74 21.65 -17.52 -8.33
N LYS A 75 21.29 -17.79 -7.08
CA LYS A 75 19.89 -17.88 -6.63
C LYS A 75 19.14 -16.57 -6.76
N TRP A 76 17.89 -16.66 -7.17
CA TRP A 76 16.96 -15.54 -7.29
C TRP A 76 15.85 -15.61 -6.26
N ILE A 77 15.60 -14.49 -5.61
CA ILE A 77 14.55 -14.33 -4.61
C ILE A 77 13.66 -13.17 -5.03
N SER A 78 12.35 -13.30 -4.96
CA SER A 78 11.43 -12.17 -5.13
C SER A 78 10.82 -11.78 -3.79
N THR A 79 10.67 -10.48 -3.57
CA THR A 79 10.05 -9.93 -2.37
C THR A 79 9.30 -8.64 -2.68
N GLY A 80 8.39 -8.25 -1.82
CA GLY A 80 7.64 -7.01 -1.90
C GLY A 80 6.69 -6.85 -0.73
N ILE A 81 6.26 -5.63 -0.49
CA ILE A 81 5.40 -5.25 0.64
C ILE A 81 4.04 -4.78 0.10
N SER A 82 2.94 -5.14 0.76
CA SER A 82 1.58 -4.72 0.42
C SER A 82 1.23 -5.07 -1.03
N LYS A 83 0.87 -4.13 -1.89
CA LYS A 83 0.66 -4.37 -3.34
C LYS A 83 1.90 -4.95 -4.01
N GLY A 84 3.12 -4.57 -3.59
CA GLY A 84 4.36 -5.21 -4.03
C GLY A 84 4.44 -6.67 -3.62
N GLY A 85 3.99 -7.01 -2.42
CA GLY A 85 3.86 -8.40 -1.96
C GLY A 85 2.87 -9.19 -2.83
N SER A 86 1.73 -8.61 -3.18
CA SER A 86 0.78 -9.21 -4.13
C SER A 86 1.41 -9.42 -5.52
N THR A 87 2.20 -8.44 -5.99
CA THR A 87 2.96 -8.56 -7.25
C THR A 87 3.94 -9.72 -7.20
N THR A 88 4.66 -9.91 -6.06
CA THR A 88 5.54 -11.07 -5.83
C THR A 88 4.79 -12.41 -5.96
N ILE A 89 3.58 -12.52 -5.38
CA ILE A 89 2.75 -13.72 -5.48
C ILE A 89 2.31 -13.98 -6.92
N PHE A 90 1.83 -12.96 -7.62
CA PHE A 90 1.40 -13.09 -9.01
C PHE A 90 2.58 -13.35 -9.94
N TYR A 91 3.74 -12.77 -9.69
CA TYR A 91 4.95 -13.08 -10.44
C TYR A 91 5.32 -14.55 -10.31
N ARG A 92 5.31 -15.11 -9.09
CA ARG A 92 5.54 -16.55 -8.87
C ARG A 92 4.50 -17.43 -9.55
N TYR A 93 3.25 -16.98 -9.63
CA TYR A 93 2.19 -17.73 -10.30
C TYR A 93 2.37 -17.79 -11.83
N TYR A 94 2.70 -16.66 -12.46
CA TYR A 94 2.87 -16.60 -13.92
C TYR A 94 4.23 -17.11 -14.40
N TYR A 95 5.27 -16.99 -13.59
CA TYR A 95 6.65 -17.37 -13.90
C TYR A 95 7.26 -18.16 -12.75
N PRO A 96 6.82 -19.41 -12.56
CA PRO A 96 7.19 -20.23 -11.39
C PRO A 96 8.69 -20.56 -11.31
N ASP A 97 9.37 -20.60 -12.44
CA ASP A 97 10.78 -21.00 -12.54
C ASP A 97 11.76 -19.82 -12.51
N ASP A 98 11.27 -18.58 -12.49
CA ASP A 98 12.13 -17.39 -12.55
C ASP A 98 12.89 -17.13 -11.25
N VAL A 99 12.34 -17.54 -10.13
CA VAL A 99 12.92 -17.34 -8.80
C VAL A 99 12.86 -18.63 -7.98
N ASP A 100 13.87 -18.84 -7.15
CA ASP A 100 13.95 -20.00 -6.26
C ASP A 100 12.97 -19.84 -5.07
N VAL A 101 12.85 -18.62 -4.53
CA VAL A 101 12.03 -18.30 -3.36
C VAL A 101 11.24 -17.01 -3.59
N SER A 102 10.03 -16.97 -3.05
CA SER A 102 9.21 -15.75 -3.00
C SER A 102 8.83 -15.44 -1.56
N VAL A 103 9.10 -14.23 -1.11
CA VAL A 103 8.85 -13.77 0.28
C VAL A 103 7.95 -12.54 0.23
N PRO A 104 6.62 -12.72 0.09
CA PRO A 104 5.66 -11.61 0.11
C PRO A 104 5.38 -11.15 1.54
N TYR A 105 5.50 -9.84 1.80
CA TYR A 105 5.13 -9.23 3.08
C TYR A 105 3.76 -8.58 2.97
N VAL A 106 2.88 -8.88 3.91
CA VAL A 106 1.54 -8.28 4.08
C VAL A 106 0.77 -8.10 2.75
N ALA A 107 0.82 -9.13 1.91
CA ALA A 107 0.31 -9.12 0.55
C ALA A 107 -1.22 -9.27 0.52
N PRO A 108 -2.00 -8.23 0.18
CA PRO A 108 -3.45 -8.35 0.10
C PRO A 108 -3.85 -9.11 -1.17
N ILE A 109 -4.64 -10.17 -1.02
CA ILE A 109 -5.28 -10.89 -2.12
C ILE A 109 -6.78 -10.66 -2.04
N ASN A 110 -7.22 -9.59 -2.67
CA ASN A 110 -8.64 -9.23 -2.74
C ASN A 110 -9.34 -10.12 -3.78
N ARG A 111 -10.57 -10.54 -3.48
CA ARG A 111 -11.38 -11.42 -4.31
C ARG A 111 -12.51 -10.68 -5.01
N GLU A 112 -12.91 -9.56 -4.45
CA GLU A 112 -14.01 -8.73 -4.93
C GLU A 112 -13.73 -7.25 -4.59
N LEU A 113 -14.45 -6.34 -5.22
CA LEU A 113 -14.32 -4.90 -4.96
C LEU A 113 -14.68 -4.59 -3.50
N GLU A 114 -15.81 -5.13 -3.03
CA GLU A 114 -16.26 -5.06 -1.65
C GLU A 114 -15.78 -6.30 -0.88
N GLU A 115 -14.56 -6.26 -0.37
CA GLU A 115 -13.93 -7.42 0.29
C GLU A 115 -14.55 -7.67 1.68
N LYS A 116 -15.54 -8.54 1.73
CA LYS A 116 -16.32 -8.87 2.95
C LYS A 116 -15.52 -9.41 4.11
N ARG A 117 -14.30 -9.92 3.86
CA ARG A 117 -13.40 -10.37 4.94
C ARG A 117 -12.90 -9.20 5.77
N LEU A 118 -12.72 -8.00 5.16
CA LEU A 118 -12.33 -6.79 5.87
C LEU A 118 -13.41 -6.35 6.85
N TYR A 119 -14.66 -6.32 6.43
CA TYR A 119 -15.78 -5.95 7.32
C TYR A 119 -15.84 -6.89 8.53
N ARG A 120 -15.79 -8.22 8.30
CA ARG A 120 -15.78 -9.18 9.40
C ARG A 120 -14.57 -9.03 10.32
N PHE A 121 -13.41 -8.71 9.78
CA PHE A 121 -12.21 -8.45 10.56
C PHE A 121 -12.40 -7.20 11.43
N LEU A 122 -12.89 -6.09 10.86
CA LEU A 122 -13.11 -4.83 11.58
C LEU A 122 -14.19 -4.98 12.67
N ASP A 123 -15.18 -5.85 12.44
CA ASP A 123 -16.24 -6.15 13.42
C ASP A 123 -15.75 -6.99 14.63
N THR A 124 -14.57 -7.61 14.51
CA THR A 124 -14.08 -8.57 15.54
C THR A 124 -12.71 -8.23 16.13
N ILE A 125 -11.95 -7.33 15.50
CA ILE A 125 -10.61 -6.96 15.99
C ILE A 125 -10.68 -6.11 17.25
N GLY A 126 -9.77 -6.36 18.19
CA GLY A 126 -9.69 -5.63 19.45
C GLY A 126 -10.87 -5.92 20.40
N SER A 127 -11.07 -5.06 21.38
CA SER A 127 -12.20 -5.14 22.31
C SER A 127 -13.46 -4.45 21.74
N ASP A 128 -14.64 -4.87 22.21
CA ASP A 128 -15.90 -4.21 21.87
C ASP A 128 -15.87 -2.73 22.25
N GLU A 129 -15.30 -2.41 23.40
CA GLU A 129 -15.16 -1.03 23.87
C GLU A 129 -14.32 -0.17 22.91
N CYS A 130 -13.21 -0.70 22.42
CA CYS A 130 -12.37 0.02 21.47
C CYS A 130 -13.08 0.26 20.13
N ARG A 131 -13.79 -0.73 19.62
CA ARG A 131 -14.59 -0.58 18.40
C ARG A 131 -15.70 0.47 18.55
N GLU A 132 -16.34 0.54 19.71
CA GLU A 132 -17.36 1.55 19.99
C GLU A 132 -16.74 2.96 20.15
N LYS A 133 -15.54 3.09 20.78
CA LYS A 133 -14.79 4.35 20.80
C LYS A 133 -14.50 4.85 19.36
N ILE A 134 -14.00 3.96 18.49
CA ILE A 134 -13.74 4.28 17.07
C ILE A 134 -15.02 4.76 16.38
N ARG A 135 -16.11 4.01 16.52
CA ARG A 135 -17.41 4.37 15.91
C ARG A 135 -17.93 5.70 16.42
N SER A 136 -17.91 5.90 17.74
CA SER A 136 -18.33 7.17 18.36
C SER A 136 -17.50 8.35 17.84
N PHE A 137 -16.19 8.16 17.72
CA PHE A 137 -15.28 9.16 17.15
C PHE A 137 -15.65 9.51 15.71
N GLN A 138 -15.83 8.52 14.83
CA GLN A 138 -16.26 8.76 13.44
C GLN A 138 -17.57 9.56 13.38
N LEU A 139 -18.57 9.18 14.18
CA LEU A 139 -19.85 9.87 14.23
C LEU A 139 -19.71 11.31 14.72
N ARG A 140 -18.84 11.57 15.70
CA ARG A 140 -18.57 12.94 16.19
C ARG A 140 -17.92 13.80 15.13
N VAL A 141 -16.92 13.26 14.43
CA VAL A 141 -16.24 13.99 13.33
C VAL A 141 -17.25 14.34 12.23
N LEU A 142 -18.10 13.40 11.81
CA LEU A 142 -19.12 13.63 10.80
C LEU A 142 -20.20 14.62 11.28
N SER A 143 -20.60 14.55 12.55
CA SER A 143 -21.61 15.46 13.12
C SER A 143 -21.10 16.90 13.24
N ASN A 144 -19.78 17.08 13.31
CA ASN A 144 -19.15 18.40 13.35
C ASN A 144 -18.56 18.80 11.96
N ARG A 145 -19.04 18.19 10.89
CA ARG A 145 -18.60 18.40 9.51
C ARG A 145 -18.46 19.88 9.13
N ASP A 146 -19.47 20.68 9.46
CA ASP A 146 -19.49 22.10 9.10
C ASP A 146 -18.40 22.93 9.77
N GLN A 147 -17.86 22.48 10.91
CA GLN A 147 -16.75 23.07 11.61
C GLN A 147 -15.42 22.47 11.13
N ALA A 148 -15.38 21.17 10.84
CA ALA A 148 -14.19 20.44 10.40
C ALA A 148 -13.73 20.84 8.99
N LEU A 149 -14.66 20.96 8.04
CA LEU A 149 -14.33 21.25 6.64
C LEU A 149 -13.54 22.56 6.43
N PRO A 150 -13.89 23.72 7.05
CA PRO A 150 -13.10 24.94 6.89
C PRO A 150 -11.65 24.79 7.39
N LEU A 151 -11.44 24.08 8.51
CA LEU A 151 -10.10 23.86 9.09
C LEU A 151 -9.26 22.99 8.18
N LEU A 152 -9.80 21.86 7.73
CA LEU A 152 -9.14 20.95 6.80
C LEU A 152 -8.87 21.59 5.44
N LYS A 153 -9.78 22.46 4.96
CA LYS A 153 -9.57 23.20 3.72
C LYS A 153 -8.42 24.17 3.83
N PHE A 154 -8.28 24.85 4.96
CA PHE A 154 -7.13 25.70 5.22
C PHE A 154 -5.83 24.90 5.21
N TYR A 155 -5.79 23.75 5.86
CA TYR A 155 -4.65 22.83 5.87
C TYR A 155 -4.33 22.32 4.45
N SER A 156 -5.35 21.89 3.72
CA SER A 156 -5.22 21.41 2.33
C SER A 156 -4.63 22.47 1.40
N LEU A 157 -5.08 23.71 1.51
CA LEU A 157 -4.53 24.85 0.75
C LEU A 157 -3.05 25.11 1.10
N GLY A 158 -2.70 25.04 2.38
CA GLY A 158 -1.31 25.17 2.84
C GLY A 158 -0.40 24.06 2.29
N GLY A 159 -0.90 22.85 2.20
CA GLY A 159 -0.22 21.69 1.63
C GLY A 159 -0.26 21.63 0.10
N LYS A 160 -0.99 22.53 -0.57
CA LYS A 160 -1.21 22.54 -2.02
C LYS A 160 -1.77 21.22 -2.56
N PHE A 161 -2.66 20.56 -1.81
CA PHE A 161 -3.30 19.33 -2.24
C PHE A 161 -4.34 19.62 -3.33
N GLU A 162 -4.31 18.78 -4.37
CA GLU A 162 -5.25 18.81 -5.48
C GLU A 162 -6.16 17.57 -5.43
N TYR A 163 -7.46 17.80 -5.64
CA TYR A 163 -8.47 16.74 -5.63
C TYR A 163 -8.97 16.52 -7.06
N THR A 164 -8.41 15.52 -7.75
CA THR A 164 -8.69 15.26 -9.16
C THR A 164 -9.90 14.34 -9.37
N TYR A 165 -10.12 13.37 -8.48
CA TYR A 165 -11.12 12.32 -8.67
C TYR A 165 -12.29 12.39 -7.68
N LEU A 166 -12.10 13.07 -6.56
CA LEU A 166 -13.07 13.28 -5.52
C LEU A 166 -13.15 14.77 -5.24
N SER A 167 -14.32 15.27 -4.83
CA SER A 167 -14.40 16.58 -4.20
C SER A 167 -13.68 16.57 -2.85
N PHE A 168 -13.35 17.74 -2.34
CA PHE A 168 -12.75 17.87 -1.02
C PHE A 168 -13.67 17.28 0.08
N GLU A 169 -14.95 17.51 -0.04
CA GLU A 169 -15.99 17.02 0.88
C GLU A 169 -16.08 15.48 0.85
N GLU A 170 -16.06 14.88 -0.33
CA GLU A 170 -16.04 13.43 -0.48
C GLU A 170 -14.73 12.83 0.09
N ALA A 171 -13.60 13.47 -0.15
CA ALA A 171 -12.31 13.02 0.41
C ALA A 171 -12.35 13.02 1.95
N PHE A 172 -12.95 14.04 2.56
CA PHE A 172 -13.17 14.09 4.01
C PHE A 172 -14.03 12.90 4.48
N GLU A 173 -15.17 12.65 3.84
CA GLU A 173 -16.09 11.57 4.21
C GLU A 173 -15.43 10.20 4.09
N TYR A 174 -14.70 9.96 3.00
CA TYR A 174 -13.94 8.72 2.81
C TYR A 174 -12.83 8.55 3.87
N THR A 175 -12.12 9.62 4.24
CA THR A 175 -11.11 9.56 5.29
C THR A 175 -11.73 9.13 6.64
N VAL A 176 -12.90 9.66 6.97
CA VAL A 176 -13.59 9.25 8.19
C VAL A 176 -14.09 7.80 8.12
N LEU A 177 -14.57 7.35 6.95
CA LEU A 177 -15.01 5.96 6.75
C LEU A 177 -13.82 4.97 6.82
N GLU A 178 -12.64 5.35 6.33
CA GLU A 178 -11.43 4.53 6.38
C GLU A 178 -10.73 4.53 7.75
N TYR A 179 -11.13 5.40 8.67
CA TYR A 179 -10.46 5.53 9.98
C TYR A 179 -10.27 4.20 10.72
N PRO A 180 -11.26 3.28 10.81
CA PRO A 180 -11.07 1.99 11.49
C PRO A 180 -9.97 1.14 10.85
N PHE A 181 -9.88 1.15 9.51
CA PHE A 181 -8.86 0.41 8.79
C PHE A 181 -7.47 0.95 9.10
N SER A 182 -7.27 2.26 8.96
CA SER A 182 -5.99 2.93 9.26
C SER A 182 -5.62 2.78 10.74
N PHE A 183 -6.59 2.90 11.64
CA PHE A 183 -6.38 2.74 13.08
C PHE A 183 -5.73 1.38 13.40
N TRP A 184 -6.31 0.29 12.91
CA TRP A 184 -5.81 -1.06 13.17
C TRP A 184 -4.55 -1.41 12.38
N GLN A 185 -4.39 -0.85 11.17
CA GLN A 185 -3.21 -1.07 10.34
C GLN A 185 -1.94 -0.52 10.99
N TYR A 186 -2.04 0.62 11.65
CA TYR A 186 -0.90 1.31 12.26
C TYR A 186 -0.77 1.08 13.75
N ALA A 187 -1.51 0.10 14.29
CA ALA A 187 -1.46 -0.31 15.71
C ALA A 187 -1.66 0.86 16.69
N ASN A 188 -2.63 1.73 16.41
CA ASN A 188 -2.96 2.85 17.28
C ASN A 188 -3.56 2.37 18.61
N ASP A 189 -3.41 3.20 19.65
CA ASP A 189 -3.93 2.93 20.97
C ASP A 189 -5.35 3.47 21.11
N CYS A 190 -6.26 2.64 21.61
CA CYS A 190 -7.66 3.02 21.87
C CYS A 190 -7.79 4.13 22.92
N ASP A 191 -6.83 4.27 23.83
CA ASP A 191 -6.83 5.33 24.83
C ASP A 191 -6.33 6.67 24.26
N ALA A 192 -5.72 6.66 23.06
CA ALA A 192 -5.33 7.86 22.34
C ALA A 192 -6.46 8.46 21.47
N ILE A 193 -7.60 7.77 21.34
CA ILE A 193 -8.76 8.31 20.62
C ILE A 193 -9.33 9.49 21.41
N PRO A 194 -9.48 10.69 20.80
CA PRO A 194 -10.06 11.86 21.49
C PRO A 194 -11.41 11.54 22.11
N ASP A 195 -11.59 11.89 23.36
CA ASP A 195 -12.83 11.65 24.09
C ASP A 195 -13.97 12.62 23.72
N GLU A 196 -15.12 12.50 24.38
CA GLU A 196 -16.31 13.31 24.07
C GLU A 196 -16.13 14.81 24.37
N SER A 197 -15.14 15.19 25.16
CA SER A 197 -14.84 16.58 25.50
C SER A 197 -13.91 17.27 24.48
N ALA A 198 -13.34 16.50 23.56
CA ALA A 198 -12.40 17.02 22.57
C ALA A 198 -13.09 18.02 21.62
N THR A 199 -12.42 19.13 21.39
CA THR A 199 -12.80 20.14 20.38
C THR A 199 -12.64 19.58 18.96
N VAL A 200 -13.20 20.28 17.96
CA VAL A 200 -13.05 19.87 16.55
C VAL A 200 -11.59 19.91 16.14
N GLU A 201 -10.83 20.90 16.58
CA GLU A 201 -9.38 21.01 16.31
C GLU A 201 -8.57 19.84 16.89
N GLU A 202 -8.96 19.32 18.07
CA GLU A 202 -8.30 18.18 18.70
C GLU A 202 -8.70 16.83 18.05
N MET A 203 -9.79 16.79 17.31
CA MET A 203 -10.24 15.60 16.57
C MET A 203 -9.57 15.48 15.18
N LEU A 204 -9.00 16.57 14.64
CA LEU A 204 -8.41 16.66 13.30
C LEU A 204 -6.89 16.62 13.32
#